data_80c23b7521d59e89ae812f1f6af95a6b
#
_entry.id   80c23b7521d59e89ae812f1f6af95a6b
#
_cell.length_a   1.000
_cell.length_b   1.000
_cell.length_c   1.000
_cell.angle_alpha   90.00
_cell.angle_beta   90.00
_cell.angle_gamma   90.00
#
_symmetry.space_group_name_H-M   'P 1'
#
loop_
_entity.id
_entity.type
_entity.pdbx_description
1 polymer ?
#
loop_
_entity_poly.entity_id
_entity_poly.type
_entity_poly.pdbx_seq_one_letter_code
_entity_poly.pdbx_strand_id
1 'polypeptide(L)'
;MFLIYFGIIILVPIIAQLMVRGSYKKYSKVASSTGMTGAEVARRILDDNGLYHVHVEEVRGFLSDHYDPRSKTVRLSSDNYHGHSLAATAVSAHEVGHAIQDQQDYAFLRFRHALVPVASIGSNFAWIFILIGIFASLSGMILLGIIMMAAAVVFQIVTLPVEFNASNRAMDQVVSLGIIRNDEERETKKVLNAAAMTYVAAAAVAVLELARLILIYTGMTREE
;
A
#
# COMPACT_ATOMS: atom_id res chain seq x y z
N MET A 1 -24.70 14.92 -10.83
CA MET A 1 -23.42 14.28 -11.14
C MET A 1 -22.28 14.71 -10.22
N PHE A 2 -22.07 16.01 -10.01
CA PHE A 2 -20.99 16.58 -9.20
C PHE A 2 -20.95 16.03 -7.74
N LEU A 3 -22.08 16.02 -7.04
CA LEU A 3 -22.19 15.51 -5.67
C LEU A 3 -21.86 14.01 -5.56
N ILE A 4 -22.26 13.20 -6.54
CA ILE A 4 -21.96 11.77 -6.56
C ILE A 4 -20.46 11.55 -6.73
N TYR A 5 -19.82 12.29 -7.62
CA TYR A 5 -18.38 12.23 -7.83
C TYR A 5 -17.60 12.56 -6.56
N PHE A 6 -17.91 13.70 -5.91
CA PHE A 6 -17.27 14.07 -4.64
C PHE A 6 -17.55 13.04 -3.53
N GLY A 7 -18.79 12.50 -3.49
CA GLY A 7 -19.12 11.41 -2.58
C GLY A 7 -18.20 10.22 -2.76
N ILE A 8 -17.96 9.76 -3.98
CA ILE A 8 -17.08 8.62 -4.28
C ILE A 8 -15.64 8.91 -3.84
N ILE A 9 -15.08 10.06 -4.24
CA ILE A 9 -13.67 10.39 -3.92
C ILE A 9 -13.42 10.47 -2.42
N ILE A 10 -14.39 10.95 -1.65
CA ILE A 10 -14.24 11.09 -0.19
C ILE A 10 -14.56 9.77 0.52
N LEU A 11 -15.66 9.12 0.16
CA LEU A 11 -16.16 7.96 0.91
C LEU A 11 -15.34 6.69 0.64
N VAL A 12 -14.87 6.47 -0.59
CA VAL A 12 -14.15 5.24 -0.93
C VAL A 12 -12.86 5.08 -0.10
N PRO A 13 -11.96 6.08 0.02
CA PRO A 13 -10.79 5.96 0.89
C PRO A 13 -11.14 5.82 2.38
N ILE A 14 -12.17 6.53 2.84
CA ILE A 14 -12.63 6.44 4.24
C ILE A 14 -13.13 5.03 4.55
N ILE A 15 -13.97 4.45 3.68
CA ILE A 15 -14.48 3.08 3.85
C ILE A 15 -13.32 2.09 3.86
N ALA A 16 -12.39 2.19 2.92
CA ALA A 16 -11.21 1.32 2.87
C ALA A 16 -10.38 1.41 4.17
N GLN A 17 -10.14 2.62 4.66
CA GLN A 17 -9.42 2.83 5.92
C GLN A 17 -10.17 2.27 7.14
N LEU A 18 -11.50 2.41 7.18
CA LEU A 18 -12.32 1.82 8.24
C LEU A 18 -12.30 0.29 8.20
N MET A 19 -12.29 -0.30 7.00
CA MET A 19 -12.17 -1.76 6.82
C MET A 19 -10.83 -2.29 7.35
N VAL A 20 -9.71 -1.62 7.07
CA VAL A 20 -8.39 -2.00 7.61
C VAL A 20 -8.39 -1.93 9.12
N ARG A 21 -8.78 -0.77 9.68
CA ARG A 21 -8.80 -0.57 11.14
C ARG A 21 -9.74 -1.56 11.84
N GLY A 22 -10.89 -1.83 11.25
CA GLY A 22 -11.86 -2.80 11.75
C GLY A 22 -11.33 -4.23 11.73
N SER A 23 -10.73 -4.65 10.62
CA SER A 23 -10.10 -5.96 10.49
C SER A 23 -8.94 -6.11 11.48
N TYR A 24 -8.03 -5.16 11.49
CA TYR A 24 -6.91 -5.16 12.44
C TYR A 24 -7.39 -5.24 13.89
N LYS A 25 -8.30 -4.35 14.33
CA LYS A 25 -8.84 -4.34 15.70
C LYS A 25 -9.55 -5.64 16.09
N LYS A 26 -10.19 -6.30 15.12
CA LYS A 26 -10.81 -7.60 15.34
C LYS A 26 -9.77 -8.68 15.58
N TYR A 27 -8.80 -8.80 14.67
CA TYR A 27 -7.84 -9.90 14.66
C TYR A 27 -6.61 -9.65 15.55
N SER A 28 -6.40 -8.43 16.04
CA SER A 28 -5.43 -8.15 17.13
C SER A 28 -5.84 -8.75 18.47
N LYS A 29 -7.12 -9.14 18.62
CA LYS A 29 -7.65 -9.80 19.82
C LYS A 29 -7.70 -11.32 19.70
N VAL A 30 -7.38 -11.88 18.53
CA VAL A 30 -7.35 -13.31 18.27
C VAL A 30 -5.91 -13.78 18.36
N ALA A 31 -5.60 -14.58 19.38
CA ALA A 31 -4.27 -15.13 19.55
C ALA A 31 -3.94 -16.09 18.41
N SER A 32 -2.71 -16.02 17.89
CA SER A 32 -2.18 -17.02 16.97
C SER A 32 -1.90 -18.32 17.73
N SER A 33 -2.18 -19.46 17.11
CA SER A 33 -2.03 -20.78 17.71
C SER A 33 -0.56 -21.11 18.12
N THR A 34 0.41 -20.55 17.43
CA THR A 34 1.83 -20.76 17.77
C THR A 34 2.30 -19.86 18.90
N GLY A 35 1.55 -18.81 19.25
CA GLY A 35 1.94 -17.88 20.29
C GLY A 35 3.21 -17.06 20.00
N MET A 36 3.70 -17.07 18.76
CA MET A 36 4.85 -16.27 18.36
C MET A 36 4.48 -14.78 18.33
N THR A 37 5.41 -13.93 18.75
CA THR A 37 5.34 -12.48 18.52
C THR A 37 5.50 -12.15 17.04
N GLY A 38 5.04 -10.98 16.60
CA GLY A 38 5.28 -10.57 15.21
C GLY A 38 6.77 -10.45 14.88
N ALA A 39 7.61 -10.05 15.84
CA ALA A 39 9.06 -10.03 15.65
C ALA A 39 9.65 -11.45 15.43
N GLU A 40 9.19 -12.44 16.17
CA GLU A 40 9.59 -13.84 16.00
C GLU A 40 9.09 -14.41 14.67
N VAL A 41 7.86 -14.09 14.26
CA VAL A 41 7.29 -14.45 12.95
C VAL A 41 8.16 -13.87 11.83
N ALA A 42 8.46 -12.56 11.88
CA ALA A 42 9.31 -11.91 10.89
C ALA A 42 10.69 -12.56 10.82
N ARG A 43 11.34 -12.78 11.97
CA ARG A 43 12.67 -13.42 12.03
C ARG A 43 12.63 -14.83 11.47
N ARG A 44 11.63 -15.64 11.83
CA ARG A 44 11.48 -17.01 11.35
C ARG A 44 11.37 -17.07 9.83
N ILE A 45 10.53 -16.21 9.23
CA ILE A 45 10.34 -16.20 7.77
C ILE A 45 11.60 -15.70 7.07
N LEU A 46 12.27 -14.66 7.60
CA LEU A 46 13.52 -14.14 7.05
C LEU A 46 14.62 -15.19 7.05
N ASP A 47 14.76 -15.95 8.14
CA ASP A 47 15.78 -16.99 8.28
C ASP A 47 15.54 -18.14 7.30
N ASP A 48 14.30 -18.57 7.14
CA ASP A 48 13.93 -19.63 6.19
C ASP A 48 14.22 -19.24 4.74
N ASN A 49 14.14 -17.94 4.44
CA ASN A 49 14.46 -17.40 3.11
C ASN A 49 15.94 -16.97 2.95
N GLY A 50 16.83 -17.27 3.92
CA GLY A 50 18.24 -16.92 3.87
C GLY A 50 18.54 -15.43 4.04
N LEU A 51 17.57 -14.66 4.55
CA LEU A 51 17.65 -13.20 4.75
C LEU A 51 18.21 -12.85 6.15
N TYR A 52 19.29 -13.50 6.57
CA TYR A 52 19.89 -13.34 7.89
C TYR A 52 20.40 -11.91 8.17
N HIS A 53 20.74 -11.17 7.10
CA HIS A 53 21.24 -9.80 7.15
C HIS A 53 20.14 -8.75 7.30
N VAL A 54 18.87 -9.13 7.16
CA VAL A 54 17.74 -8.22 7.34
C VAL A 54 17.41 -8.12 8.82
N HIS A 55 17.41 -6.88 9.35
CA HIS A 55 17.09 -6.62 10.75
C HIS A 55 15.60 -6.56 10.99
N VAL A 56 15.17 -6.85 12.23
CA VAL A 56 13.80 -6.66 12.69
C VAL A 56 13.84 -5.69 13.86
N GLU A 57 13.21 -4.54 13.72
CA GLU A 57 13.24 -3.45 14.69
C GLU A 57 11.83 -3.00 15.08
N GLU A 58 11.69 -2.51 16.29
CA GLU A 58 10.47 -1.86 16.75
C GLU A 58 10.43 -0.39 16.29
N VAL A 59 9.25 0.08 15.86
CA VAL A 59 9.00 1.48 15.50
C VAL A 59 7.77 2.01 16.23
N ARG A 60 7.79 3.30 16.60
CA ARG A 60 6.65 3.98 17.22
C ARG A 60 5.57 4.30 16.18
N GLY A 61 4.32 4.21 16.61
CA GLY A 61 3.15 4.57 15.79
C GLY A 61 2.20 3.38 15.61
N PHE A 62 0.95 3.69 15.28
CA PHE A 62 -0.08 2.67 15.02
C PHE A 62 -0.08 2.32 13.53
N LEU A 63 0.09 1.02 13.21
CA LEU A 63 0.20 0.53 11.84
C LEU A 63 1.26 1.29 11.02
N SER A 64 2.41 1.55 11.66
CA SER A 64 3.59 2.18 11.04
C SER A 64 4.59 1.14 10.50
N ASP A 65 4.15 -0.10 10.43
CA ASP A 65 4.91 -1.24 9.94
C ASP A 65 5.38 -1.01 8.50
N HIS A 66 6.63 -1.35 8.22
CA HIS A 66 7.19 -1.24 6.88
C HIS A 66 8.51 -1.97 6.73
N TYR A 67 8.82 -2.39 5.51
CA TYR A 67 10.17 -2.80 5.11
C TYR A 67 10.91 -1.63 4.48
N ASP A 68 12.11 -1.34 4.98
CA ASP A 68 13.02 -0.34 4.39
C ASP A 68 14.12 -1.03 3.57
N PRO A 69 14.07 -0.95 2.24
CA PRO A 69 15.05 -1.60 1.36
C PRO A 69 16.44 -0.95 1.41
N ARG A 70 16.56 0.28 1.92
CA ARG A 70 17.85 0.99 2.02
C ARG A 70 18.66 0.49 3.20
N SER A 71 18.01 0.36 4.36
CA SER A 71 18.63 -0.15 5.58
C SER A 71 18.51 -1.67 5.73
N LYS A 72 17.80 -2.37 4.80
CA LYS A 72 17.48 -3.80 4.89
C LYS A 72 16.87 -4.14 6.24
N THR A 73 15.82 -3.45 6.62
CA THR A 73 15.20 -3.56 7.94
C THR A 73 13.69 -3.66 7.82
N VAL A 74 13.12 -4.66 8.47
CA VAL A 74 11.68 -4.77 8.75
C VAL A 74 11.40 -4.03 10.04
N ARG A 75 10.58 -2.99 9.99
CA ARG A 75 10.15 -2.22 11.17
C ARG A 75 8.70 -2.53 11.47
N LEU A 76 8.46 -2.92 12.72
CA LEU A 76 7.13 -3.29 13.20
C LEU A 76 6.69 -2.32 14.30
N SER A 77 5.44 -1.87 14.25
CA SER A 77 4.83 -1.10 15.33
C SER A 77 4.84 -1.91 16.63
N SER A 78 4.89 -1.25 17.80
CA SER A 78 4.99 -1.93 19.11
C SER A 78 3.94 -3.01 19.29
N ASP A 79 2.68 -2.72 18.87
CA ASP A 79 1.56 -3.66 18.97
C ASP A 79 1.79 -4.93 18.12
N ASN A 80 2.46 -4.81 16.99
CA ASN A 80 2.78 -5.94 16.12
C ASN A 80 4.10 -6.60 16.53
N TYR A 81 5.11 -5.83 16.92
CA TYR A 81 6.42 -6.35 17.32
C TYR A 81 6.31 -7.33 18.50
N HIS A 82 5.57 -6.93 19.54
CA HIS A 82 5.35 -7.73 20.76
C HIS A 82 4.05 -8.55 20.73
N GLY A 83 3.16 -8.31 19.77
CA GLY A 83 1.85 -8.95 19.69
C GLY A 83 1.92 -10.42 19.26
N HIS A 84 1.05 -11.25 19.87
CA HIS A 84 0.93 -12.68 19.58
C HIS A 84 -0.38 -13.00 18.82
N SER A 85 -0.93 -12.03 18.10
CA SER A 85 -2.22 -12.13 17.44
C SER A 85 -2.10 -12.50 15.97
N LEU A 86 -3.21 -12.96 15.36
CA LEU A 86 -3.29 -13.18 13.93
C LEU A 86 -3.03 -11.90 13.12
N ALA A 87 -3.41 -10.71 13.66
CA ALA A 87 -3.09 -9.44 13.03
C ALA A 87 -1.58 -9.17 13.03
N ALA A 88 -0.90 -9.36 14.16
CA ALA A 88 0.55 -9.20 14.27
C ALA A 88 1.29 -10.18 13.34
N THR A 89 0.86 -11.44 13.30
CA THR A 89 1.40 -12.45 12.37
C THR A 89 1.24 -12.02 10.92
N ALA A 90 0.03 -11.59 10.51
CA ALA A 90 -0.25 -11.19 9.14
C ALA A 90 0.57 -9.98 8.70
N VAL A 91 0.63 -8.92 9.54
CA VAL A 91 1.37 -7.70 9.23
C VAL A 91 2.87 -7.98 9.17
N SER A 92 3.42 -8.67 10.15
CA SER A 92 4.86 -9.01 10.18
C SER A 92 5.28 -9.85 8.97
N ALA A 93 4.47 -10.84 8.60
CA ALA A 93 4.72 -11.65 7.41
C ALA A 93 4.62 -10.83 6.11
N HIS A 94 3.71 -9.84 6.04
CA HIS A 94 3.57 -8.95 4.89
C HIS A 94 4.84 -8.11 4.68
N GLU A 95 5.39 -7.51 5.72
CA GLU A 95 6.62 -6.72 5.63
C GLU A 95 7.82 -7.58 5.23
N VAL A 96 7.87 -8.83 5.69
CA VAL A 96 8.87 -9.80 5.20
C VAL A 96 8.61 -10.16 3.74
N GLY A 97 7.36 -10.22 3.30
CA GLY A 97 7.00 -10.39 1.88
C GLY A 97 7.67 -9.35 0.98
N HIS A 98 7.77 -8.08 1.41
CA HIS A 98 8.53 -7.04 0.71
C HIS A 98 10.04 -7.28 0.74
N ALA A 99 10.59 -7.79 1.84
CA ALA A 99 12.01 -8.15 1.92
C ALA A 99 12.35 -9.29 0.93
N ILE A 100 11.47 -10.29 0.81
CA ILE A 100 11.62 -11.37 -0.17
C ILE A 100 11.50 -10.85 -1.62
N GLN A 101 10.58 -9.94 -1.89
CA GLN A 101 10.49 -9.27 -3.20
C GLN A 101 11.77 -8.53 -3.56
N ASP A 102 12.34 -7.81 -2.60
CA ASP A 102 13.58 -7.06 -2.78
C ASP A 102 14.78 -7.99 -3.06
N GLN A 103 14.89 -9.10 -2.31
CA GLN A 103 15.92 -10.12 -2.54
C GLN A 103 15.83 -10.75 -3.94
N GLN A 104 14.61 -10.97 -4.42
CA GLN A 104 14.35 -11.64 -5.70
C GLN A 104 14.30 -10.66 -6.89
N ASP A 105 14.66 -9.40 -6.70
CA ASP A 105 14.60 -8.35 -7.73
C ASP A 105 13.24 -8.27 -8.43
N TYR A 106 12.14 -8.38 -7.65
CA TYR A 106 10.79 -8.37 -8.19
C TYR A 106 10.54 -7.12 -9.05
N ALA A 107 10.29 -7.32 -10.34
CA ALA A 107 10.29 -6.25 -11.34
C ALA A 107 9.34 -5.08 -11.00
N PHE A 108 8.13 -5.38 -10.52
CA PHE A 108 7.17 -4.32 -10.12
C PHE A 108 7.64 -3.52 -8.91
N LEU A 109 8.35 -4.14 -7.94
CA LEU A 109 8.93 -3.43 -6.81
C LEU A 109 10.04 -2.47 -7.29
N ARG A 110 10.90 -2.91 -8.19
CA ARG A 110 11.96 -2.07 -8.78
C ARG A 110 11.36 -0.91 -9.58
N PHE A 111 10.32 -1.19 -10.37
CA PHE A 111 9.63 -0.15 -11.13
C PHE A 111 8.91 0.85 -10.20
N ARG A 112 8.23 0.37 -9.14
CA ARG A 112 7.66 1.24 -8.11
C ARG A 112 8.72 2.17 -7.50
N HIS A 113 9.89 1.64 -7.12
CA HIS A 113 10.97 2.45 -6.54
C HIS A 113 11.48 3.52 -7.52
N ALA A 114 11.62 3.19 -8.80
CA ALA A 114 12.03 4.16 -9.82
C ALA A 114 10.98 5.26 -10.04
N LEU A 115 9.69 4.96 -9.84
CA LEU A 115 8.60 5.94 -10.00
C LEU A 115 8.43 6.87 -8.78
N VAL A 116 8.92 6.52 -7.59
CA VAL A 116 8.74 7.33 -6.36
C VAL A 116 9.10 8.81 -6.55
N PRO A 117 10.29 9.21 -7.07
CA PRO A 117 10.61 10.62 -7.23
C PRO A 117 9.68 11.34 -8.22
N VAL A 118 9.35 10.68 -9.34
CA VAL A 118 8.47 11.25 -10.37
C VAL A 118 7.04 11.41 -9.86
N ALA A 119 6.52 10.39 -9.18
CA ALA A 119 5.18 10.43 -8.58
C ALA A 119 5.09 11.45 -7.45
N SER A 120 6.14 11.59 -6.64
CA SER A 120 6.19 12.60 -5.57
C SER A 120 6.16 14.02 -6.11
N ILE A 121 6.97 14.33 -7.12
CA ILE A 121 6.93 15.63 -7.80
C ILE A 121 5.56 15.82 -8.45
N GLY A 122 5.06 14.79 -9.16
CA GLY A 122 3.77 14.83 -9.83
C GLY A 122 2.63 15.16 -8.88
N SER A 123 2.50 14.43 -7.78
CA SER A 123 1.40 14.63 -6.82
C SER A 123 1.46 15.99 -6.10
N ASN A 124 2.66 16.52 -5.82
CA ASN A 124 2.81 17.77 -5.11
C ASN A 124 2.56 19.00 -6.00
N PHE A 125 2.94 18.94 -7.27
CA PHE A 125 2.91 20.10 -8.17
C PHE A 125 1.79 20.08 -9.19
N ALA A 126 1.18 18.92 -9.51
CA ALA A 126 0.14 18.82 -10.51
C ALA A 126 -1.00 19.83 -10.30
N TRP A 127 -1.50 19.93 -9.06
CA TRP A 127 -2.59 20.85 -8.74
C TRP A 127 -2.18 22.32 -8.88
N ILE A 128 -0.94 22.68 -8.59
CA ILE A 128 -0.44 24.04 -8.75
C ILE A 128 -0.51 24.43 -10.23
N PHE A 129 -0.02 23.58 -11.13
CA PHE A 129 -0.07 23.83 -12.57
C PHE A 129 -1.50 23.88 -13.11
N ILE A 130 -2.38 22.98 -12.64
CA ILE A 130 -3.80 22.99 -13.03
C ILE A 130 -4.48 24.30 -12.60
N LEU A 131 -4.29 24.73 -11.36
CA LEU A 131 -4.90 25.96 -10.85
C LEU A 131 -4.37 27.20 -11.59
N ILE A 132 -3.05 27.32 -11.79
CA ILE A 132 -2.47 28.41 -12.58
C ILE A 132 -3.08 28.40 -13.99
N GLY A 133 -3.17 27.23 -14.63
CA GLY A 133 -3.75 27.11 -15.96
C GLY A 133 -5.20 27.56 -16.04
N ILE A 134 -6.03 27.23 -15.06
CA ILE A 134 -7.43 27.65 -14.99
C ILE A 134 -7.53 29.17 -14.78
N PHE A 135 -6.83 29.74 -13.78
CA PHE A 135 -6.94 31.18 -13.47
C PHE A 135 -6.32 32.08 -14.52
N ALA A 136 -5.24 31.64 -15.17
CA ALA A 136 -4.56 32.41 -16.23
C ALA A 136 -5.08 32.08 -17.65
N SER A 137 -6.05 31.16 -17.78
CA SER A 137 -6.55 30.66 -19.08
C SER A 137 -5.45 30.09 -19.97
N LEU A 138 -4.48 29.38 -19.36
CA LEU A 138 -3.34 28.78 -20.03
C LEU A 138 -3.53 27.26 -20.17
N SER A 139 -4.10 26.80 -21.27
CA SER A 139 -4.40 25.38 -21.55
C SER A 139 -3.14 24.48 -21.43
N GLY A 140 -1.96 24.97 -21.83
CA GLY A 140 -0.69 24.26 -21.70
C GLY A 140 -0.29 23.94 -20.26
N MET A 141 -0.61 24.82 -19.30
CA MET A 141 -0.34 24.58 -17.86
C MET A 141 -1.28 23.51 -17.29
N ILE A 142 -2.56 23.50 -17.72
CA ILE A 142 -3.51 22.45 -17.34
C ILE A 142 -3.02 21.10 -17.86
N LEU A 143 -2.59 21.04 -19.12
CA LEU A 143 -2.06 19.82 -19.72
C LEU A 143 -0.81 19.31 -18.96
N LEU A 144 0.11 20.20 -18.61
CA LEU A 144 1.28 19.83 -17.81
C LEU A 144 0.88 19.20 -16.47
N GLY A 145 -0.06 19.82 -15.76
CA GLY A 145 -0.57 19.27 -14.50
C GLY A 145 -1.25 17.89 -14.66
N ILE A 146 -1.99 17.68 -15.77
CA ILE A 146 -2.58 16.36 -16.10
C ILE A 146 -1.49 15.32 -16.34
N ILE A 147 -0.42 15.64 -17.08
CA ILE A 147 0.70 14.72 -17.31
C ILE A 147 1.39 14.36 -15.99
N MET A 148 1.59 15.33 -15.13
CA MET A 148 2.19 15.10 -13.80
C MET A 148 1.31 14.21 -12.93
N MET A 149 -0.02 14.42 -12.95
CA MET A 149 -0.96 13.55 -12.24
C MET A 149 -1.01 12.14 -12.83
N ALA A 150 -0.88 11.98 -14.14
CA ALA A 150 -0.81 10.66 -14.78
C ALA A 150 0.36 9.82 -14.25
N ALA A 151 1.52 10.44 -13.97
CA ALA A 151 2.65 9.75 -13.36
C ALA A 151 2.31 9.23 -11.94
N ALA A 152 1.59 10.00 -11.14
CA ALA A 152 1.12 9.56 -9.83
C ALA A 152 0.09 8.41 -9.94
N VAL A 153 -0.80 8.44 -10.95
CA VAL A 153 -1.75 7.34 -11.23
C VAL A 153 -1.01 6.07 -11.63
N VAL A 154 -0.01 6.15 -12.50
CA VAL A 154 0.83 5.00 -12.87
C VAL A 154 1.50 4.40 -11.64
N PHE A 155 2.04 5.23 -10.74
CA PHE A 155 2.61 4.77 -9.47
C PHE A 155 1.59 3.98 -8.63
N GLN A 156 0.37 4.48 -8.48
CA GLN A 156 -0.69 3.79 -7.74
C GLN A 156 -1.04 2.43 -8.37
N ILE A 157 -1.16 2.37 -9.69
CA ILE A 157 -1.45 1.12 -10.42
C ILE A 157 -0.32 0.10 -10.27
N VAL A 158 0.94 0.54 -10.40
CA VAL A 158 2.13 -0.33 -10.25
C VAL A 158 2.29 -0.82 -8.81
N THR A 159 1.80 -0.06 -7.83
CA THR A 159 1.82 -0.47 -6.42
C THR A 159 0.90 -1.68 -6.16
N LEU A 160 -0.23 -1.82 -6.88
CA LEU A 160 -1.17 -2.94 -6.67
C LEU A 160 -0.52 -4.33 -6.79
N PRO A 161 0.16 -4.69 -7.89
CA PRO A 161 0.81 -6.00 -8.00
C PRO A 161 1.90 -6.20 -6.94
N VAL A 162 2.57 -5.15 -6.47
CA VAL A 162 3.56 -5.24 -5.38
C VAL A 162 2.89 -5.68 -4.09
N GLU A 163 1.80 -5.01 -3.69
CA GLU A 163 1.10 -5.26 -2.43
C GLU A 163 0.39 -6.63 -2.42
N PHE A 164 -0.28 -6.99 -3.54
CA PHE A 164 -0.90 -8.31 -3.65
C PHE A 164 0.13 -9.44 -3.65
N ASN A 165 1.26 -9.25 -4.31
CA ASN A 165 2.32 -10.25 -4.32
C ASN A 165 2.99 -10.39 -2.95
N ALA A 166 3.24 -9.28 -2.21
CA ALA A 166 3.74 -9.34 -0.84
C ALA A 166 2.77 -10.09 0.09
N SER A 167 1.47 -9.81 -0.01
CA SER A 167 0.43 -10.49 0.77
C SER A 167 0.33 -11.99 0.45
N ASN A 168 0.44 -12.37 -0.83
CA ASN A 168 0.44 -13.78 -1.22
C ASN A 168 1.68 -14.51 -0.68
N ARG A 169 2.88 -13.91 -0.81
CA ARG A 169 4.10 -14.45 -0.22
C ARG A 169 3.98 -14.61 1.29
N ALA A 170 3.41 -13.61 1.98
CA ALA A 170 3.14 -13.70 3.41
C ALA A 170 2.29 -14.92 3.76
N MET A 171 1.18 -15.13 3.04
CA MET A 171 0.33 -16.32 3.26
C MET A 171 1.06 -17.62 3.00
N ASP A 172 1.78 -17.73 1.88
CA ASP A 172 2.55 -18.94 1.53
C ASP A 172 3.57 -19.26 2.62
N GLN A 173 4.26 -18.23 3.17
CA GLN A 173 5.27 -18.44 4.22
C GLN A 173 4.65 -18.86 5.55
N VAL A 174 3.59 -18.17 6.01
CA VAL A 174 2.99 -18.51 7.32
C VAL A 174 2.33 -19.89 7.32
N VAL A 175 1.84 -20.34 6.16
CA VAL A 175 1.27 -21.69 5.98
C VAL A 175 2.37 -22.74 5.88
N SER A 176 3.34 -22.56 4.98
CA SER A 176 4.40 -23.54 4.74
C SER A 176 5.30 -23.80 5.96
N LEU A 177 5.53 -22.76 6.77
CA LEU A 177 6.31 -22.84 8.00
C LEU A 177 5.51 -23.28 9.24
N GLY A 178 4.19 -23.52 9.06
CA GLY A 178 3.30 -23.89 10.17
C GLY A 178 3.17 -22.81 11.25
N ILE A 179 3.35 -21.52 10.88
CA ILE A 179 3.23 -20.39 11.79
C ILE A 179 1.74 -20.16 12.15
N ILE A 180 0.84 -20.51 11.25
CA ILE A 180 -0.60 -20.52 11.48
C ILE A 180 -1.16 -21.90 11.19
N ARG A 181 -2.32 -22.22 11.78
CA ARG A 181 -3.06 -23.45 11.51
C ARG A 181 -4.02 -23.24 10.33
N ASN A 182 -4.50 -24.32 9.73
CA ASN A 182 -5.43 -24.29 8.60
C ASN A 182 -6.73 -23.52 8.90
N ASP A 183 -7.21 -23.58 10.14
CA ASP A 183 -8.41 -22.86 10.59
C ASP A 183 -8.16 -21.35 10.76
N GLU A 184 -6.91 -20.91 10.85
CA GLU A 184 -6.50 -19.51 10.96
C GLU A 184 -6.21 -18.83 9.60
N GLU A 185 -6.05 -19.58 8.52
CA GLU A 185 -5.70 -19.04 7.19
C GLU A 185 -6.73 -18.02 6.69
N ARG A 186 -8.02 -18.32 6.84
CA ARG A 186 -9.10 -17.43 6.40
C ARG A 186 -9.08 -16.10 7.12
N GLU A 187 -8.80 -16.11 8.40
CA GLU A 187 -8.73 -14.92 9.26
C GLU A 187 -7.49 -14.08 8.93
N THR A 188 -6.33 -14.72 8.80
CA THR A 188 -5.07 -14.08 8.41
C THR A 188 -5.20 -13.42 7.03
N LYS A 189 -5.79 -14.11 6.06
CA LYS A 189 -6.06 -13.58 4.72
C LYS A 189 -6.99 -12.36 4.75
N LYS A 190 -7.96 -12.29 5.68
CA LYS A 190 -8.83 -11.11 5.81
C LYS A 190 -8.06 -9.87 6.26
N VAL A 191 -7.05 -10.01 7.12
CA VAL A 191 -6.19 -8.89 7.52
C VAL A 191 -5.40 -8.38 6.32
N LEU A 192 -4.74 -9.27 5.59
CA LEU A 192 -3.94 -8.93 4.40
C LEU A 192 -4.80 -8.31 3.29
N ASN A 193 -5.96 -8.90 2.99
CA ASN A 193 -6.88 -8.36 1.98
C ASN A 193 -7.43 -6.99 2.35
N ALA A 194 -7.75 -6.75 3.62
CA ALA A 194 -8.21 -5.45 4.06
C ALA A 194 -7.14 -4.37 3.81
N ALA A 195 -5.88 -4.66 4.10
CA ALA A 195 -4.77 -3.76 3.80
C ALA A 195 -4.64 -3.50 2.28
N ALA A 196 -4.66 -4.55 1.46
CA ALA A 196 -4.57 -4.43 0.01
C ALA A 196 -5.70 -3.58 -0.60
N MET A 197 -6.91 -3.62 -0.04
CA MET A 197 -8.05 -2.82 -0.51
C MET A 197 -7.85 -1.31 -0.36
N THR A 198 -6.96 -0.83 0.52
CA THR A 198 -6.63 0.60 0.59
C THR A 198 -5.89 1.08 -0.65
N TYR A 199 -5.00 0.25 -1.19
CA TYR A 199 -4.28 0.54 -2.44
C TYR A 199 -5.22 0.50 -3.64
N VAL A 200 -6.18 -0.45 -3.66
CA VAL A 200 -7.24 -0.49 -4.69
C VAL A 200 -8.09 0.78 -4.65
N ALA A 201 -8.51 1.22 -3.48
CA ALA A 201 -9.28 2.44 -3.29
C ALA A 201 -8.50 3.68 -3.76
N ALA A 202 -7.22 3.79 -3.38
CA ALA A 202 -6.36 4.90 -3.79
C ALA A 202 -6.15 4.94 -5.32
N ALA A 203 -5.88 3.78 -5.95
CA ALA A 203 -5.73 3.69 -7.40
C ALA A 203 -7.03 4.05 -8.14
N ALA A 204 -8.18 3.55 -7.67
CA ALA A 204 -9.48 3.85 -8.27
C ALA A 204 -9.80 5.35 -8.22
N VAL A 205 -9.58 6.00 -7.06
CA VAL A 205 -9.78 7.45 -6.91
C VAL A 205 -8.84 8.23 -7.81
N ALA A 206 -7.56 7.84 -7.88
CA ALA A 206 -6.58 8.51 -8.72
C ALA A 206 -6.92 8.42 -10.22
N VAL A 207 -7.40 7.27 -10.68
CA VAL A 207 -7.87 7.06 -12.08
C VAL A 207 -9.12 7.91 -12.37
N LEU A 208 -10.09 7.95 -11.45
CA LEU A 208 -11.30 8.75 -11.61
C LEU A 208 -10.99 10.25 -11.68
N GLU A 209 -10.07 10.73 -10.84
CA GLU A 209 -9.64 12.12 -10.82
C GLU A 209 -8.92 12.50 -12.11
N LEU A 210 -8.01 11.67 -12.58
CA LEU A 210 -7.30 11.88 -13.86
C LEU A 210 -8.30 11.90 -15.04
N ALA A 211 -9.21 10.94 -15.09
CA ALA A 211 -10.23 10.88 -16.14
C ALA A 211 -11.10 12.15 -16.17
N ARG A 212 -11.52 12.64 -14.99
CA ARG A 212 -12.27 13.90 -14.88
C ARG A 212 -11.47 15.09 -15.42
N LEU A 213 -10.20 15.21 -15.04
CA LEU A 213 -9.35 16.32 -15.51
C LEU A 213 -9.14 16.29 -17.02
N ILE A 214 -8.98 15.11 -17.61
CA ILE A 214 -8.90 14.95 -19.06
C ILE A 214 -10.21 15.40 -19.73
N LEU A 215 -11.36 15.03 -19.19
CA LEU A 215 -12.66 15.46 -19.72
C LEU A 215 -12.87 16.96 -19.64
N ILE A 216 -12.47 17.60 -18.55
CA ILE A 216 -12.51 19.06 -18.41
C ILE A 216 -11.61 19.72 -19.47
N TYR A 217 -10.36 19.27 -19.57
CA TYR A 217 -9.40 19.82 -20.53
C TYR A 217 -9.90 19.69 -21.98
N THR A 218 -10.40 18.52 -22.38
CA THR A 218 -10.92 18.29 -23.74
C THR A 218 -12.22 19.06 -24.02
N GLY A 219 -13.02 19.37 -22.99
CA GLY A 219 -14.16 20.25 -23.11
C GLY A 219 -13.74 21.70 -23.40
N MET A 220 -12.77 22.23 -22.65
CA MET A 220 -12.24 23.58 -22.81
C MET A 220 -11.62 23.82 -24.20
N THR A 221 -10.83 22.85 -24.70
CA THR A 221 -10.15 22.95 -26.01
C THR A 221 -11.07 22.80 -27.22
N ARG A 222 -12.34 22.44 -27.03
CA ARG A 222 -13.34 22.38 -28.13
C ARG A 222 -14.12 23.68 -28.29
N GLU A 223 -14.03 24.55 -27.29
CA GLU A 223 -14.72 25.86 -27.31
C GLU A 223 -13.79 27.02 -27.79
N GLU A 224 -12.48 26.74 -27.95
CA GLU A 224 -11.49 27.60 -28.61
C GLU A 224 -11.43 27.31 -30.13
#